data_f5100c8fe13641ff1e0895a33221b697
#
_entry.id   f5100c8fe13641ff1e0895a33221b697
#
_cell.length_a   1.000
_cell.length_b   1.000
_cell.length_c   1.000
_cell.angle_alpha   90.00
_cell.angle_beta   90.00
_cell.angle_gamma   90.00
#
_symmetry.space_group_name_H-M   'P 1'
#
loop_
_entity.id
_entity.type
_entity.pdbx_description
1 polymer ?
#
loop_
_entity_poly.entity_id
_entity_poly.type
_entity_poly.pdbx_seq_one_letter_code
_entity_poly.pdbx_strand_id
1 'polypeptide(L)'
;LERDGPFPPHHQVRTVNVLTDQGPGSLAALADELDPTRGLVIITEGLMNYLPPTAADRAWAHIATTLGRFRSGVYLADVYLLGHNRSLAMATFGLMLSAFVRGRLHLHLRSEPHARARLGRLGFTEVEVLSPGNLPGAEAAASTPGGDRVRILEARNAAAPRRKRPAATSRRTRAR
;
A
#
# COMPACT_ATOMS: atom_id res chain seq x y z
N LEU A 1 -12.59 1.70 21.04
CA LEU A 1 -11.30 0.93 21.03
C LEU A 1 -10.83 0.53 22.44
N GLU A 2 -11.49 1.01 23.50
CA GLU A 2 -11.15 0.68 24.90
C GLU A 2 -11.88 -0.59 25.44
N ARG A 3 -12.65 -1.28 24.62
CA ARG A 3 -13.56 -2.33 25.08
C ARG A 3 -12.91 -3.69 25.39
N ASP A 4 -11.70 -3.95 24.91
CA ASP A 4 -11.12 -5.31 24.95
C ASP A 4 -9.82 -5.42 25.74
N GLY A 5 -9.56 -4.51 26.68
CA GLY A 5 -8.37 -4.55 27.53
C GLY A 5 -7.12 -3.95 26.86
N PRO A 6 -5.97 -3.98 27.53
CA PRO A 6 -4.74 -3.39 26.99
C PRO A 6 -4.27 -4.14 25.75
N PHE A 7 -3.80 -3.39 24.74
CA PHE A 7 -3.19 -3.97 23.56
C PHE A 7 -2.04 -4.93 23.90
N PRO A 8 -1.82 -5.99 23.11
CA PRO A 8 -0.68 -6.87 23.29
C PRO A 8 0.65 -6.08 23.29
N PRO A 9 1.69 -6.52 24.00
CA PRO A 9 2.95 -5.78 24.14
C PRO A 9 3.64 -5.43 22.82
N HIS A 10 3.36 -6.18 21.76
CA HIS A 10 3.88 -5.96 20.39
C HIS A 10 2.99 -5.03 19.55
N HIS A 11 1.84 -4.59 20.06
CA HIS A 11 0.95 -3.64 19.39
C HIS A 11 1.30 -2.22 19.82
N GLN A 12 1.48 -1.34 18.86
CA GLN A 12 1.77 0.07 19.08
C GLN A 12 0.85 0.95 18.25
N VAL A 13 0.36 2.03 18.84
CA VAL A 13 -0.40 3.06 18.13
C VAL A 13 0.54 4.24 17.89
N ARG A 14 0.68 4.66 16.64
CA ARG A 14 1.55 5.76 16.22
C ARG A 14 0.79 6.70 15.28
N THR A 15 1.06 7.98 15.37
CA THR A 15 0.56 8.97 14.41
C THR A 15 1.57 9.06 13.26
N VAL A 16 1.10 8.76 12.04
CA VAL A 16 1.92 8.80 10.83
C VAL A 16 1.23 9.64 9.76
N ASN A 17 1.98 10.54 9.13
CA ASN A 17 1.54 11.24 7.93
C ASN A 17 2.17 10.59 6.70
N VAL A 18 1.39 9.83 5.95
CA VAL A 18 1.82 9.12 4.75
C VAL A 18 2.27 10.05 3.61
N LEU A 19 1.92 11.34 3.69
CA LEU A 19 2.30 12.35 2.70
C LEU A 19 3.63 13.06 3.00
N THR A 20 4.23 12.77 4.16
CA THR A 20 5.52 13.34 4.56
C THR A 20 6.65 12.39 4.23
N ASP A 21 7.66 12.86 3.48
CA ASP A 21 8.78 12.04 2.99
C ASP A 21 9.70 11.60 4.13
N GLN A 22 10.07 12.53 5.00
CA GLN A 22 11.12 12.35 6.01
C GLN A 22 10.77 13.10 7.29
N GLY A 23 11.51 12.79 8.36
CA GLY A 23 11.32 13.44 9.65
C GLY A 23 10.28 12.75 10.53
N PRO A 24 10.09 13.27 11.74
CA PRO A 24 9.18 12.69 12.74
C PRO A 24 7.76 12.53 12.18
N GLY A 25 7.16 11.38 12.40
CA GLY A 25 5.80 11.08 11.91
C GLY A 25 5.71 10.72 10.43
N SER A 26 6.83 10.58 9.71
CA SER A 26 6.83 10.00 8.37
C SER A 26 6.82 8.47 8.41
N LEU A 27 6.38 7.86 7.30
CA LEU A 27 6.45 6.41 7.13
C LEU A 27 7.91 5.91 7.11
N ALA A 28 8.84 6.71 6.57
CA ALA A 28 10.26 6.42 6.56
C ALA A 28 10.85 6.36 7.99
N ALA A 29 10.52 7.32 8.84
CA ALA A 29 10.99 7.34 10.23
C ALA A 29 10.45 6.15 11.03
N LEU A 30 9.19 5.77 10.83
CA LEU A 30 8.63 4.57 11.46
C LEU A 30 9.37 3.31 10.99
N ALA A 31 9.70 3.23 9.70
CA ALA A 31 10.41 2.09 9.13
C ALA A 31 11.86 1.97 9.64
N ASP A 32 12.49 3.09 10.06
CA ASP A 32 13.83 3.08 10.65
C ASP A 32 13.87 2.36 12.01
N GLU A 33 12.73 2.23 12.69
CA GLU A 33 12.60 1.50 13.95
C GLU A 33 12.45 -0.03 13.74
N LEU A 34 12.28 -0.48 12.50
CA LEU A 34 11.98 -1.87 12.16
C LEU A 34 13.22 -2.59 11.59
N ASP A 35 13.28 -3.92 11.76
CA ASP A 35 14.35 -4.76 11.21
C ASP A 35 14.17 -4.96 9.69
N PRO A 36 15.04 -4.40 8.83
CA PRO A 36 14.90 -4.50 7.38
C PRO A 36 15.20 -5.90 6.83
N THR A 37 15.78 -6.79 7.63
CA THR A 37 16.01 -8.19 7.23
C THR A 37 14.74 -9.03 7.26
N ARG A 38 13.68 -8.50 7.86
CA ARG A 38 12.35 -9.11 7.91
C ARG A 38 11.45 -8.62 6.79
N GLY A 39 10.26 -9.18 6.70
CA GLY A 39 9.20 -8.69 5.82
C GLY A 39 8.42 -7.55 6.47
N LEU A 40 7.90 -6.64 5.63
CA LEU A 40 6.99 -5.58 6.04
C LEU A 40 5.69 -5.68 5.23
N VAL A 41 4.56 -5.63 5.92
CA VAL A 41 3.24 -5.48 5.30
C VAL A 41 2.68 -4.11 5.68
N ILE A 42 2.26 -3.35 4.70
CA ILE A 42 1.53 -2.09 4.91
C ILE A 42 0.11 -2.29 4.40
N ILE A 43 -0.87 -1.98 5.24
CA ILE A 43 -2.28 -2.09 4.88
C ILE A 43 -2.91 -0.70 5.01
N THR A 44 -3.62 -0.27 3.99
CA THR A 44 -4.50 0.90 4.07
C THR A 44 -5.92 0.49 3.75
N GLU A 45 -6.85 0.91 4.58
CA GLU A 45 -8.27 0.68 4.40
C GLU A 45 -9.01 2.01 4.29
N GLY A 46 -9.74 2.21 3.20
CA GLY A 46 -10.48 3.43 2.90
C GLY A 46 -9.64 4.69 2.66
N LEU A 47 -8.34 4.68 2.95
CA LEU A 47 -7.50 5.88 2.98
C LEU A 47 -7.32 6.55 1.61
N MET A 48 -6.97 5.78 0.60
CA MET A 48 -6.52 6.34 -0.68
C MET A 48 -7.61 7.12 -1.41
N ASN A 49 -8.86 6.69 -1.26
CA ASN A 49 -9.99 7.33 -1.91
C ASN A 49 -10.31 8.74 -1.37
N TYR A 50 -9.78 9.12 -0.21
CA TYR A 50 -9.93 10.47 0.35
C TYR A 50 -8.81 11.43 -0.07
N LEU A 51 -7.75 10.92 -0.66
CA LEU A 51 -6.63 11.74 -1.12
C LEU A 51 -6.88 12.25 -2.55
N PRO A 52 -6.56 13.52 -2.85
CA PRO A 52 -6.51 13.98 -4.24
C PRO A 52 -5.51 13.15 -5.07
N PRO A 53 -5.65 13.06 -6.41
CA PRO A 53 -4.84 12.16 -7.24
C PRO A 53 -3.33 12.32 -7.05
N THR A 54 -2.82 13.54 -6.94
CA THR A 54 -1.39 13.81 -6.72
C THR A 54 -0.93 13.42 -5.33
N ALA A 55 -1.78 13.56 -4.32
CA ALA A 55 -1.48 13.13 -2.95
C ALA A 55 -1.49 11.59 -2.85
N ALA A 56 -2.43 10.93 -3.53
CA ALA A 56 -2.46 9.47 -3.58
C ALA A 56 -1.21 8.90 -4.27
N ASP A 57 -0.75 9.50 -5.39
CA ASP A 57 0.50 9.11 -6.04
C ASP A 57 1.70 9.26 -5.12
N ARG A 58 1.77 10.36 -4.37
CA ARG A 58 2.83 10.59 -3.38
C ARG A 58 2.79 9.55 -2.27
N ALA A 59 1.62 9.28 -1.71
CA ALA A 59 1.46 8.25 -0.68
C ALA A 59 1.90 6.87 -1.17
N TRP A 60 1.48 6.46 -2.37
CA TRP A 60 1.92 5.19 -2.97
C TRP A 60 3.42 5.15 -3.21
N ALA A 61 4.03 6.24 -3.68
CA ALA A 61 5.48 6.30 -3.88
C ALA A 61 6.24 6.16 -2.54
N HIS A 62 5.77 6.81 -1.47
CA HIS A 62 6.36 6.65 -0.13
C HIS A 62 6.22 5.22 0.38
N ILE A 63 5.06 4.59 0.21
CA ILE A 63 4.84 3.19 0.56
C ILE A 63 5.80 2.28 -0.22
N ALA A 64 5.89 2.44 -1.54
CA ALA A 64 6.77 1.63 -2.37
C ALA A 64 8.24 1.78 -1.98
N THR A 65 8.70 3.02 -1.74
CA THR A 65 10.07 3.31 -1.29
C THR A 65 10.35 2.67 0.08
N THR A 66 9.41 2.78 1.00
CA THR A 66 9.54 2.18 2.34
C THR A 66 9.63 0.66 2.25
N LEU A 67 8.72 0.02 1.52
CA LEU A 67 8.71 -1.44 1.34
C LEU A 67 10.00 -1.95 0.68
N GLY A 68 10.55 -1.20 -0.28
CA GLY A 68 11.81 -1.53 -0.96
C GLY A 68 13.05 -1.57 -0.06
N ARG A 69 12.94 -1.13 1.19
CA ARG A 69 14.02 -1.20 2.20
C ARG A 69 14.07 -2.55 2.92
N PHE A 70 12.99 -3.33 2.85
CA PHE A 70 12.83 -4.60 3.55
C PHE A 70 13.12 -5.80 2.64
N ARG A 71 13.46 -6.93 3.24
CA ARG A 71 13.72 -8.18 2.52
C ARG A 71 12.55 -8.57 1.62
N SER A 72 11.33 -8.37 2.09
CA SER A 72 10.10 -8.49 1.32
C SER A 72 9.10 -7.45 1.81
N GLY A 73 8.44 -6.78 0.89
CA GLY A 73 7.45 -5.77 1.20
C GLY A 73 6.14 -6.07 0.48
N VAL A 74 5.02 -5.98 1.19
CA VAL A 74 3.68 -6.14 0.63
C VAL A 74 2.82 -4.96 1.03
N TYR A 75 2.14 -4.39 0.08
CA TYR A 75 1.11 -3.38 0.28
C TYR A 75 -0.25 -3.98 -0.05
N LEU A 76 -1.21 -3.83 0.84
CA LEU A 76 -2.59 -4.23 0.65
C LEU A 76 -3.51 -3.03 0.80
N ALA A 77 -4.50 -2.91 -0.08
CA ALA A 77 -5.53 -1.87 0.02
C ALA A 77 -6.85 -2.32 -0.60
N ASP A 78 -7.94 -1.76 -0.09
CA ASP A 78 -9.21 -1.76 -0.79
C ASP A 78 -9.18 -0.78 -1.95
N VAL A 79 -9.68 -1.18 -3.12
CA VAL A 79 -9.76 -0.30 -4.29
C VAL A 79 -11.06 -0.48 -5.05
N TYR A 80 -11.49 0.59 -5.69
CA TYR A 80 -12.64 0.59 -6.59
C TYR A 80 -12.16 0.86 -8.02
N LEU A 81 -12.59 0.00 -8.96
CA LEU A 81 -12.30 0.18 -10.37
C LEU A 81 -13.46 0.92 -11.05
N LEU A 82 -13.16 2.04 -11.70
CA LEU A 82 -14.17 2.84 -12.41
C LEU A 82 -14.92 2.05 -13.49
N GLY A 83 -14.24 1.10 -14.15
CA GLY A 83 -14.82 0.26 -15.19
C GLY A 83 -15.93 -0.68 -14.70
N HIS A 84 -15.89 -1.10 -13.45
CA HIS A 84 -16.84 -2.01 -12.82
C HIS A 84 -17.96 -1.27 -12.05
N ASN A 85 -17.80 0.02 -11.79
CA ASN A 85 -18.67 0.80 -10.88
C ASN A 85 -19.49 1.88 -11.58
N ARG A 86 -19.94 1.64 -12.81
CA ARG A 86 -20.73 2.62 -13.62
C ARG A 86 -22.24 2.60 -13.33
N SER A 87 -22.71 2.00 -12.25
CA SER A 87 -24.15 1.98 -11.95
C SER A 87 -24.63 3.28 -11.32
N LEU A 88 -25.89 3.65 -11.64
CA LEU A 88 -26.57 4.82 -11.05
C LEU A 88 -26.60 4.75 -9.51
N ALA A 89 -26.73 3.52 -8.95
CA ALA A 89 -26.68 3.28 -7.51
C ALA A 89 -25.34 3.64 -6.87
N MET A 90 -24.21 3.51 -7.61
CA MET A 90 -22.92 3.95 -7.12
C MET A 90 -22.75 5.47 -7.13
N ALA A 91 -23.33 6.14 -8.11
CA ALA A 91 -23.33 7.61 -8.15
C ALA A 91 -24.14 8.17 -6.97
N THR A 92 -25.31 7.60 -6.67
CA THR A 92 -26.12 8.00 -5.49
C THR A 92 -25.46 7.64 -4.17
N PHE A 93 -24.83 6.47 -4.04
CA PHE A 93 -24.08 6.10 -2.85
C PHE A 93 -22.86 7.00 -2.64
N GLY A 94 -22.11 7.31 -3.69
CA GLY A 94 -20.97 8.25 -3.65
C GLY A 94 -21.43 9.66 -3.25
N LEU A 95 -22.58 10.11 -3.74
CA LEU A 95 -23.17 11.41 -3.36
C LEU A 95 -23.61 11.42 -1.89
N MET A 96 -24.25 10.36 -1.42
CA MET A 96 -24.63 10.19 -0.02
C MET A 96 -23.41 10.14 0.91
N LEU A 97 -22.38 9.39 0.54
CA LEU A 97 -21.17 9.28 1.32
C LEU A 97 -20.39 10.60 1.34
N SER A 98 -20.36 11.37 0.25
CA SER A 98 -19.73 12.68 0.18
C SER A 98 -20.44 13.73 1.04
N ALA A 99 -21.72 13.57 1.33
CA ALA A 99 -22.48 14.43 2.25
C ALA A 99 -22.15 14.12 3.73
N PHE A 100 -21.85 12.86 4.05
CA PHE A 100 -21.43 12.43 5.40
C PHE A 100 -19.96 12.68 5.68
N VAL A 101 -19.12 12.44 4.68
CA VAL A 101 -17.66 12.65 4.76
C VAL A 101 -17.39 14.05 4.20
N ARG A 102 -16.91 14.97 5.02
CA ARG A 102 -16.51 16.32 4.59
C ARG A 102 -15.33 16.29 3.61
N GLY A 103 -15.49 15.59 2.47
CA GLY A 103 -14.44 15.43 1.46
C GLY A 103 -14.97 14.80 0.17
N ARG A 104 -14.28 15.06 -0.94
CA ARG A 104 -14.59 14.43 -2.23
C ARG A 104 -13.94 13.06 -2.29
N LEU A 105 -14.69 12.03 -2.66
CA LEU A 105 -14.15 10.71 -2.98
C LEU A 105 -13.49 10.75 -4.37
N HIS A 106 -12.30 10.21 -4.43
CA HIS A 106 -11.50 10.10 -5.65
C HIS A 106 -11.34 8.62 -6.03
N LEU A 107 -11.82 8.23 -7.20
CA LEU A 107 -11.58 6.90 -7.74
C LEU A 107 -10.34 6.96 -8.64
N HIS A 108 -9.26 6.38 -8.17
CA HIS A 108 -7.94 6.54 -8.78
C HIS A 108 -7.65 5.54 -9.90
N LEU A 109 -8.31 4.39 -9.89
CA LEU A 109 -7.99 3.28 -10.77
C LEU A 109 -9.15 3.00 -11.73
N ARG A 110 -8.84 2.92 -13.03
CA ARG A 110 -9.85 2.70 -14.08
C ARG A 110 -10.07 1.22 -14.35
N SER A 111 -8.99 0.45 -14.31
CA SER A 111 -8.94 -0.97 -14.61
C SER A 111 -7.69 -1.59 -13.99
N GLU A 112 -7.61 -2.93 -13.98
CA GLU A 112 -6.43 -3.64 -13.51
C GLU A 112 -5.14 -3.29 -14.30
N PRO A 113 -5.14 -3.23 -15.65
CA PRO A 113 -3.95 -2.79 -16.38
C PRO A 113 -3.53 -1.36 -16.04
N HIS A 114 -4.50 -0.46 -15.79
CA HIS A 114 -4.20 0.90 -15.35
C HIS A 114 -3.58 0.92 -13.95
N ALA A 115 -4.06 0.07 -13.02
CA ALA A 115 -3.48 -0.08 -11.69
C ALA A 115 -2.02 -0.53 -11.78
N ARG A 116 -1.74 -1.61 -12.53
CA ARG A 116 -0.38 -2.12 -12.76
C ARG A 116 0.54 -1.05 -13.34
N ALA A 117 0.12 -0.36 -14.39
CA ALA A 117 0.93 0.67 -15.03
C ALA A 117 1.19 1.87 -14.11
N ARG A 118 0.18 2.31 -13.33
CA ARG A 118 0.31 3.46 -12.43
C ARG A 118 1.21 3.15 -11.26
N LEU A 119 0.95 2.06 -10.54
CA LEU A 119 1.74 1.71 -9.35
C LEU A 119 3.15 1.26 -9.73
N GLY A 120 3.33 0.59 -10.88
CA GLY A 120 4.66 0.26 -11.39
C GLY A 120 5.53 1.50 -11.62
N ARG A 121 4.95 2.60 -12.16
CA ARG A 121 5.67 3.89 -12.28
C ARG A 121 6.00 4.52 -10.93
N LEU A 122 5.24 4.20 -9.89
CA LEU A 122 5.44 4.71 -8.53
C LEU A 122 6.40 3.86 -7.69
N GLY A 123 6.97 2.80 -8.29
CA GLY A 123 8.06 2.03 -7.70
C GLY A 123 7.70 0.63 -7.20
N PHE A 124 6.45 0.16 -7.38
CA PHE A 124 6.12 -1.24 -7.10
C PHE A 124 6.61 -2.16 -8.22
N THR A 125 7.14 -3.32 -7.86
CA THR A 125 7.68 -4.31 -8.82
C THR A 125 6.62 -5.27 -9.33
N GLU A 126 5.64 -5.60 -8.48
CA GLU A 126 4.53 -6.47 -8.80
C GLU A 126 3.23 -5.82 -8.32
N VAL A 127 2.17 -5.90 -9.14
CA VAL A 127 0.87 -5.32 -8.80
C VAL A 127 -0.22 -6.25 -9.29
N GLU A 128 -1.08 -6.68 -8.37
CA GLU A 128 -2.26 -7.50 -8.66
C GLU A 128 -3.52 -6.83 -8.10
N VAL A 129 -4.64 -7.08 -8.76
CA VAL A 129 -5.96 -6.66 -8.29
C VAL A 129 -6.83 -7.90 -8.20
N LEU A 130 -7.19 -8.26 -6.99
CA LEU A 130 -7.87 -9.49 -6.67
C LEU A 130 -9.35 -9.25 -6.39
N SER A 131 -10.19 -10.19 -6.81
CA SER A 131 -11.58 -10.24 -6.36
C SER A 131 -11.64 -10.89 -4.98
N PRO A 132 -12.33 -10.28 -3.99
CA PRO A 132 -12.47 -10.88 -2.67
C PRO A 132 -13.00 -12.32 -2.70
N GLY A 133 -13.96 -12.61 -3.56
CA GLY A 133 -14.57 -13.95 -3.67
C GLY A 133 -13.61 -15.04 -4.17
N ASN A 134 -12.43 -14.68 -4.69
CA ASN A 134 -11.39 -15.61 -5.11
C ASN A 134 -10.38 -15.91 -3.99
N LEU A 135 -10.54 -15.29 -2.83
CA LEU A 135 -9.63 -15.50 -1.69
C LEU A 135 -10.16 -16.61 -0.79
N PRO A 136 -9.27 -17.49 -0.29
CA PRO A 136 -9.65 -18.53 0.66
C PRO A 136 -10.34 -17.94 1.89
N GLY A 137 -11.52 -18.46 2.23
CA GLY A 137 -12.31 -18.00 3.38
C GLY A 137 -13.18 -16.76 3.10
N ALA A 138 -13.15 -16.21 1.88
CA ALA A 138 -13.95 -15.06 1.47
C ALA A 138 -14.92 -15.37 0.31
N GLU A 139 -15.20 -16.64 0.07
CA GLU A 139 -16.05 -17.13 -1.05
C GLU A 139 -17.47 -16.55 -0.99
N ALA A 140 -17.99 -16.29 0.21
CA ALA A 140 -19.29 -15.65 0.41
C ALA A 140 -19.36 -14.23 -0.19
N ALA A 141 -18.22 -13.55 -0.34
CA ALA A 141 -18.17 -12.23 -0.96
C ALA A 141 -18.59 -12.28 -2.45
N ALA A 142 -18.32 -13.41 -3.14
CA ALA A 142 -18.70 -13.58 -4.54
C ALA A 142 -20.23 -13.59 -4.75
N SER A 143 -20.97 -14.11 -3.77
CA SER A 143 -22.45 -14.21 -3.81
C SER A 143 -23.16 -13.05 -3.12
N THR A 144 -22.44 -12.16 -2.45
CA THR A 144 -23.02 -10.99 -1.79
C THR A 144 -23.30 -9.89 -2.81
N PRO A 145 -24.51 -9.29 -2.85
CA PRO A 145 -24.80 -8.17 -3.74
C PRO A 145 -23.81 -7.03 -3.55
N GLY A 146 -23.02 -6.74 -4.60
CA GLY A 146 -21.98 -5.71 -4.56
C GLY A 146 -20.64 -6.15 -3.96
N GLY A 147 -20.49 -7.40 -3.54
CA GLY A 147 -19.24 -7.94 -3.01
C GLY A 147 -18.08 -7.96 -4.03
N ASP A 148 -18.43 -7.87 -5.33
CA ASP A 148 -17.47 -7.74 -6.44
C ASP A 148 -17.04 -6.29 -6.74
N ARG A 149 -17.67 -5.29 -6.10
CA ARG A 149 -17.39 -3.86 -6.36
C ARG A 149 -16.09 -3.40 -5.74
N VAL A 150 -15.76 -3.92 -4.57
CA VAL A 150 -14.46 -3.71 -3.92
C VAL A 150 -13.49 -4.74 -4.46
N ARG A 151 -12.29 -4.32 -4.77
CA ARG A 151 -11.17 -5.20 -5.13
C ARG A 151 -10.08 -5.04 -4.07
N ILE A 152 -9.26 -6.04 -3.94
CA ILE A 152 -8.06 -5.99 -3.12
C ILE A 152 -6.89 -5.72 -4.03
N LEU A 153 -6.23 -4.59 -3.82
CA LEU A 153 -4.95 -4.28 -4.42
C LEU A 153 -3.87 -4.95 -3.59
N GLU A 154 -3.09 -5.81 -4.23
CA GLU A 154 -1.84 -6.32 -3.69
C GLU A 154 -0.70 -5.78 -4.53
N ALA A 155 0.23 -5.09 -3.90
CA ALA A 155 1.42 -4.59 -4.58
C ALA A 155 2.67 -4.96 -3.77
N ARG A 156 3.73 -5.38 -4.45
CA ARG A 156 4.94 -5.91 -3.83
C ARG A 156 6.15 -5.07 -4.19
N ASN A 157 7.07 -5.02 -3.25
CA ASN A 157 8.41 -4.52 -3.45
C ASN A 157 9.38 -5.30 -2.56
N ALA A 158 10.65 -5.32 -2.93
CA ALA A 158 11.69 -5.98 -2.15
C ALA A 158 12.99 -5.20 -2.28
N ALA A 159 13.83 -5.25 -1.24
CA ALA A 159 15.18 -4.71 -1.33
C ALA A 159 15.92 -5.38 -2.48
N ALA A 160 16.50 -4.58 -3.37
CA ALA A 160 17.36 -5.12 -4.42
C ALA A 160 18.46 -5.98 -3.79
N PRO A 161 18.80 -7.16 -4.37
CA PRO A 161 19.85 -8.00 -3.84
C PRO A 161 21.13 -7.17 -3.71
N ARG A 162 21.69 -7.11 -2.51
CA ARG A 162 22.93 -6.36 -2.25
C ARG A 162 23.99 -6.86 -3.21
N ARG A 163 24.38 -6.04 -4.18
CA ARG A 163 25.56 -6.32 -5.01
C ARG A 163 26.72 -6.58 -4.06
N LYS A 164 27.27 -7.81 -4.04
CA LYS A 164 28.51 -8.11 -3.32
C LYS A 164 29.55 -7.10 -3.79
N ARG A 165 30.00 -6.23 -2.89
CA ARG A 165 31.15 -5.35 -3.17
C ARG A 165 32.30 -6.27 -3.56
N PRO A 166 32.96 -6.05 -4.71
CA PRO A 166 34.15 -6.81 -5.03
C PRO A 166 35.13 -6.65 -3.87
N ALA A 167 35.70 -7.76 -3.41
CA ALA A 167 36.69 -7.77 -2.38
C ALA A 167 37.81 -6.81 -2.80
N ALA A 168 38.17 -5.86 -1.94
CA ALA A 168 39.27 -4.95 -2.18
C ALA A 168 40.53 -5.80 -2.38
N THR A 169 41.05 -5.80 -3.60
CA THR A 169 42.29 -6.48 -3.96
C THR A 169 43.40 -5.78 -3.18
N SER A 170 43.86 -6.42 -2.13
CA SER A 170 45.03 -5.99 -1.34
C SER A 170 46.24 -5.99 -2.29
N ARG A 171 46.62 -4.83 -2.79
CA ARG A 171 47.91 -4.63 -3.43
C ARG A 171 49.02 -4.87 -2.38
N ARG A 172 49.57 -6.07 -2.35
CA ARG A 172 50.84 -6.32 -1.67
C ARG A 172 51.89 -5.51 -2.37
N THR A 173 52.30 -4.42 -1.74
CA THR A 173 53.53 -3.69 -2.11
C THR A 173 54.72 -4.60 -1.81
N ARG A 174 55.37 -5.14 -2.86
CA ARG A 174 56.67 -5.75 -2.75
C ARG A 174 57.67 -4.60 -2.54
N ALA A 175 58.18 -4.49 -1.35
CA ALA A 175 59.41 -3.72 -1.10
C ALA A 175 60.61 -4.52 -1.66
N ARG A 176 61.45 -3.85 -2.42
CA ARG A 176 62.82 -4.24 -2.73
C ARG A 176 63.75 -3.57 -1.73
#